data_a182826cfa23b9c8b3e8f08a5874663f
#
_entry.id   a182826cfa23b9c8b3e8f08a5874663f
#
_cell.length_a   1.000
_cell.length_b   1.000
_cell.length_c   1.000
_cell.angle_alpha   90.00
_cell.angle_beta   90.00
_cell.angle_gamma   90.00
#
_symmetry.space_group_name_H-M   'P 1'
#
loop_
_entity.id
_entity.type
_entity.pdbx_description
1 polymer ?
#
loop_
_entity_poly.entity_id
_entity_poly.type
_entity_poly.pdbx_seq_one_letter_code
_entity_poly.pdbx_strand_id
1 'polypeptide(L)'
;MILRTITIASIVMAALTLLSGSVLAAVLVFVGSWLGLAALAFLFLVVVSKAVDQNKEQEEDDPFYRRVANLYIEVLIQALQARIKTSGLEKTPKDTRFLLVCNHQFVADPAILLHFFKDSQLAFISKKENRDMFVVGPLMHKMLCQCLDREDDRQALQVILKCIRIFKDNKASIAVFPEGSTNHDDFLHPFRPGVFKIAQKAQVPIVVCTVRNTRPIVHNGLRLKPTNVELKLLEVIPAESLKGRTAVDISEQVYKIMADDLGPDMIAKEEK
;
A
#
# COMPACT_ATOMS: atom_id res chain seq x y z
N MET A 1 -4.99 14.88 -6.71
CA MET A 1 -5.61 16.15 -6.24
C MET A 1 -4.55 17.22 -5.97
N ILE A 2 -3.58 17.03 -5.07
CA ILE A 2 -2.55 18.04 -4.68
C ILE A 2 -1.81 18.64 -5.89
N LEU A 3 -1.21 17.79 -6.75
CA LEU A 3 -0.45 18.29 -7.91
C LEU A 3 -1.31 19.16 -8.84
N ARG A 4 -2.56 18.78 -9.09
CA ARG A 4 -3.48 19.59 -9.92
C ARG A 4 -3.78 20.93 -9.27
N THR A 5 -4.01 20.97 -7.95
CA THR A 5 -4.27 22.22 -7.22
C THR A 5 -3.05 23.14 -7.27
N ILE A 6 -1.83 22.63 -7.03
CA ILE A 6 -0.59 23.37 -7.13
C ILE A 6 -0.42 23.94 -8.55
N THR A 7 -0.62 23.12 -9.59
CA THR A 7 -0.47 23.54 -10.96
C THR A 7 -1.48 24.62 -11.35
N ILE A 8 -2.76 24.47 -10.98
CA ILE A 8 -3.79 25.48 -11.25
C ILE A 8 -3.45 26.80 -10.55
N ALA A 9 -3.08 26.76 -9.26
CA ALA A 9 -2.71 27.95 -8.52
C ALA A 9 -1.51 28.66 -9.17
N SER A 10 -0.48 27.92 -9.58
CA SER A 10 0.71 28.50 -10.25
C SER A 10 0.37 29.07 -11.63
N ILE A 11 -0.55 28.45 -12.39
CA ILE A 11 -1.04 29.01 -13.67
C ILE A 11 -1.76 30.34 -13.43
N VAL A 12 -2.63 30.41 -12.42
CA VAL A 12 -3.35 31.67 -12.09
C VAL A 12 -2.37 32.78 -11.74
N MET A 13 -1.38 32.51 -10.89
CA MET A 13 -0.35 33.50 -10.50
C MET A 13 0.47 33.96 -11.73
N ALA A 14 0.86 33.05 -12.60
CA ALA A 14 1.58 33.38 -13.82
C ALA A 14 0.73 34.19 -14.80
N ALA A 15 -0.55 33.86 -14.97
CA ALA A 15 -1.48 34.59 -15.83
C ALA A 15 -1.68 36.04 -15.36
N LEU A 16 -1.82 36.25 -14.03
CA LEU A 16 -1.89 37.60 -13.45
C LEU A 16 -0.59 38.39 -13.71
N THR A 17 0.58 37.74 -13.63
CA THR A 17 1.86 38.39 -13.94
C THR A 17 1.99 38.74 -15.41
N LEU A 18 1.43 37.92 -16.31
CA LEU A 18 1.46 38.17 -17.74
C LEU A 18 0.72 39.45 -18.12
N LEU A 19 -0.25 39.91 -17.34
CA LEU A 19 -0.93 41.19 -17.51
C LEU A 19 0.04 42.39 -17.43
N SER A 20 1.20 42.25 -16.79
CA SER A 20 2.28 43.24 -16.79
C SER A 20 3.08 43.31 -18.09
N GLY A 21 2.79 42.45 -19.08
CA GLY A 21 3.44 42.36 -20.36
C GLY A 21 4.77 41.61 -20.40
N SER A 22 5.24 41.05 -19.28
CA SER A 22 6.51 40.30 -19.20
C SER A 22 6.31 38.78 -19.19
N VAL A 23 6.57 38.13 -20.31
CA VAL A 23 6.53 36.67 -20.45
C VAL A 23 7.56 36.01 -19.53
N LEU A 24 8.78 36.56 -19.45
CA LEU A 24 9.83 36.02 -18.60
C LEU A 24 9.41 36.02 -17.11
N ALA A 25 8.83 37.14 -16.64
CA ALA A 25 8.33 37.24 -15.27
C ALA A 25 7.22 36.21 -15.00
N ALA A 26 6.28 36.03 -15.93
CA ALA A 26 5.22 35.02 -15.80
C ALA A 26 5.78 33.59 -15.70
N VAL A 27 6.78 33.22 -16.49
CA VAL A 27 7.45 31.91 -16.42
C VAL A 27 8.15 31.73 -15.07
N LEU A 28 8.90 32.74 -14.61
CA LEU A 28 9.59 32.67 -13.31
C LEU A 28 8.59 32.55 -12.14
N VAL A 29 7.48 33.28 -12.18
CA VAL A 29 6.40 33.17 -11.18
C VAL A 29 5.76 31.80 -11.23
N PHE A 30 5.49 31.23 -12.41
CA PHE A 30 4.96 29.87 -12.52
C PHE A 30 5.88 28.85 -11.85
N VAL A 31 7.16 28.82 -12.24
CA VAL A 31 8.14 27.85 -11.73
C VAL A 31 8.36 28.07 -10.22
N GLY A 32 8.56 29.31 -9.79
CA GLY A 32 8.82 29.64 -8.40
C GLY A 32 7.64 29.31 -7.48
N SER A 33 6.41 29.65 -7.89
CA SER A 33 5.20 29.31 -7.12
C SER A 33 4.94 27.81 -7.09
N TRP A 34 5.15 27.12 -8.22
CA TRP A 34 4.98 25.65 -8.25
C TRP A 34 5.95 24.94 -7.30
N LEU A 35 7.23 25.30 -7.35
CA LEU A 35 8.25 24.74 -6.44
C LEU A 35 7.98 25.11 -4.98
N GLY A 36 7.60 26.37 -4.71
CA GLY A 36 7.26 26.84 -3.36
C GLY A 36 6.07 26.11 -2.77
N LEU A 37 4.99 25.94 -3.52
CA LEU A 37 3.80 25.20 -3.07
C LEU A 37 4.09 23.69 -2.90
N ALA A 38 4.89 23.09 -3.78
CA ALA A 38 5.32 21.71 -3.63
C ALA A 38 6.19 21.52 -2.37
N ALA A 39 7.11 22.45 -2.09
CA ALA A 39 7.92 22.43 -0.87
C ALA A 39 7.06 22.61 0.40
N LEU A 40 6.07 23.50 0.38
CA LEU A 40 5.12 23.66 1.48
C LEU A 40 4.28 22.40 1.71
N ALA A 41 3.80 21.76 0.65
CA ALA A 41 3.09 20.49 0.76
C ALA A 41 3.99 19.40 1.37
N PHE A 42 5.24 19.29 0.94
CA PHE A 42 6.19 18.34 1.53
C PHE A 42 6.50 18.66 2.99
N LEU A 43 6.71 19.94 3.33
CA LEU A 43 6.92 20.39 4.71
C LEU A 43 5.72 20.05 5.61
N PHE A 44 4.51 20.25 5.12
CA PHE A 44 3.28 19.86 5.83
C PHE A 44 3.29 18.37 6.16
N LEU A 45 3.63 17.50 5.19
CA LEU A 45 3.73 16.05 5.40
C LEU A 45 4.77 15.70 6.47
N VAL A 46 5.94 16.36 6.43
CA VAL A 46 7.01 16.18 7.44
C VAL A 46 6.54 16.60 8.83
N VAL A 47 5.91 17.77 8.95
CA VAL A 47 5.41 18.26 10.25
C VAL A 47 4.36 17.34 10.83
N VAL A 48 3.39 16.93 10.01
CA VAL A 48 2.32 15.99 10.41
C VAL A 48 2.91 14.66 10.85
N SER A 49 3.89 14.11 10.12
CA SER A 49 4.51 12.83 10.50
C SER A 49 5.34 12.95 11.79
N LYS A 50 6.08 14.04 11.98
CA LYS A 50 6.87 14.27 13.22
C LYS A 50 6.00 14.52 14.46
N ALA A 51 4.75 14.92 14.31
CA ALA A 51 3.80 15.06 15.41
C ALA A 51 3.32 13.71 15.98
N VAL A 52 3.65 12.59 15.32
CA VAL A 52 3.24 11.26 15.77
C VAL A 52 4.23 10.71 16.78
N ASP A 53 3.73 10.44 17.99
CA ASP A 53 4.46 9.65 18.98
C ASP A 53 4.17 8.14 18.75
N GLN A 54 5.11 7.46 18.13
CA GLN A 54 5.00 6.03 17.83
C GLN A 54 5.16 5.11 19.07
N ASN A 55 5.47 5.66 20.25
CA ASN A 55 5.56 4.89 21.48
C ASN A 55 4.19 4.79 22.19
N LYS A 56 3.25 5.66 21.84
CA LYS A 56 1.87 5.54 22.30
C LYS A 56 1.15 4.44 21.53
N GLU A 57 0.42 3.59 22.23
CA GLU A 57 -0.40 2.59 21.58
C GLU A 57 -1.48 3.24 20.71
N GLN A 58 -1.57 2.81 19.45
CA GLN A 58 -2.61 3.25 18.52
C GLN A 58 -3.72 2.20 18.52
N GLU A 59 -4.89 2.59 19.03
CA GLU A 59 -6.02 1.68 19.15
C GLU A 59 -7.02 1.79 17.98
N GLU A 60 -7.10 2.97 17.36
CA GLU A 60 -8.05 3.25 16.28
C GLU A 60 -7.33 3.73 15.02
N ASP A 61 -7.90 3.42 13.86
CA ASP A 61 -7.46 4.02 12.60
C ASP A 61 -7.72 5.53 12.61
N ASP A 62 -6.69 6.32 12.39
CA ASP A 62 -6.81 7.78 12.43
C ASP A 62 -7.24 8.32 11.05
N PRO A 63 -8.48 8.82 10.91
CA PRO A 63 -9.00 9.26 9.62
C PRO A 63 -8.23 10.43 9.00
N PHE A 64 -7.62 11.30 9.83
CA PHE A 64 -6.82 12.42 9.34
C PHE A 64 -5.53 11.91 8.70
N TYR A 65 -4.77 11.06 9.42
CA TYR A 65 -3.52 10.50 8.89
C TYR A 65 -3.75 9.57 7.69
N ARG A 66 -4.82 8.80 7.69
CA ARG A 66 -5.22 7.99 6.53
C ARG A 66 -5.53 8.87 5.31
N ARG A 67 -6.23 9.98 5.48
CA ARG A 67 -6.50 10.93 4.40
C ARG A 67 -5.22 11.57 3.89
N VAL A 68 -4.31 11.97 4.77
CA VAL A 68 -2.99 12.48 4.41
C VAL A 68 -2.22 11.43 3.60
N ALA A 69 -2.12 10.19 4.10
CA ALA A 69 -1.44 9.10 3.39
C ALA A 69 -2.00 8.88 1.98
N ASN A 70 -3.32 8.76 1.84
CA ASN A 70 -3.98 8.55 0.54
C ASN A 70 -3.72 9.71 -0.45
N LEU A 71 -3.72 10.96 0.04
CA LEU A 71 -3.41 12.12 -0.80
C LEU A 71 -1.98 12.10 -1.34
N TYR A 72 -1.01 11.73 -0.50
CA TYR A 72 0.40 11.68 -0.94
C TYR A 72 0.72 10.42 -1.76
N ILE A 73 0.03 9.31 -1.53
CA ILE A 73 0.08 8.13 -2.39
C ILE A 73 -0.41 8.49 -3.80
N GLU A 74 -1.52 9.22 -3.92
CA GLU A 74 -2.00 9.71 -5.22
C GLU A 74 -0.96 10.59 -5.92
N VAL A 75 -0.31 11.50 -5.18
CA VAL A 75 0.80 12.31 -5.70
C VAL A 75 1.94 11.44 -6.21
N LEU A 76 2.33 10.43 -5.43
CA LEU A 76 3.42 9.52 -5.77
C LEU A 76 3.11 8.72 -7.05
N ILE A 77 1.92 8.14 -7.16
CA ILE A 77 1.48 7.39 -8.35
C ILE A 77 1.50 8.28 -9.59
N GLN A 78 1.01 9.52 -9.48
CA GLN A 78 1.00 10.48 -10.59
C GLN A 78 2.42 10.95 -10.96
N ALA A 79 3.26 11.28 -9.98
CA ALA A 79 4.63 11.74 -10.21
C ALA A 79 5.50 10.66 -10.87
N LEU A 80 5.31 9.40 -10.48
CA LEU A 80 6.01 8.26 -11.06
C LEU A 80 5.36 7.75 -12.35
N GLN A 81 4.30 8.41 -12.83
CA GLN A 81 3.58 8.06 -14.06
C GLN A 81 3.14 6.57 -14.10
N ALA A 82 2.80 6.00 -12.94
CA ALA A 82 2.30 4.64 -12.87
C ALA A 82 0.86 4.57 -13.44
N ARG A 83 0.71 3.84 -14.53
CA ARG A 83 -0.58 3.58 -15.19
C ARG A 83 -1.09 2.22 -14.74
N ILE A 84 -2.01 2.22 -13.78
CA ILE A 84 -2.45 0.98 -13.13
C ILE A 84 -3.77 0.54 -13.75
N LYS A 85 -3.75 -0.61 -14.40
CA LYS A 85 -4.95 -1.29 -14.90
C LYS A 85 -5.44 -2.25 -13.83
N THR A 86 -6.71 -2.13 -13.48
CA THR A 86 -7.34 -2.98 -12.46
C THR A 86 -8.38 -3.90 -13.05
N SER A 87 -8.61 -5.05 -12.42
CA SER A 87 -9.73 -5.96 -12.72
C SER A 87 -10.18 -6.70 -11.46
N GLY A 88 -11.47 -7.03 -11.40
CA GLY A 88 -12.08 -7.80 -10.31
C GLY A 88 -12.28 -7.03 -8.99
N LEU A 89 -11.91 -5.74 -8.91
CA LEU A 89 -12.02 -4.96 -7.67
C LEU A 89 -13.46 -4.77 -7.20
N GLU A 90 -14.43 -4.92 -8.09
CA GLU A 90 -15.87 -4.89 -7.78
C GLU A 90 -16.30 -6.03 -6.84
N LYS A 91 -15.51 -7.12 -6.75
CA LYS A 91 -15.72 -8.24 -5.83
C LYS A 91 -15.28 -7.94 -4.39
N THR A 92 -14.63 -6.78 -4.14
CA THR A 92 -14.16 -6.42 -2.79
C THR A 92 -15.33 -6.42 -1.80
N PRO A 93 -15.23 -7.18 -0.68
CA PRO A 93 -16.25 -7.16 0.37
C PRO A 93 -16.45 -5.74 0.93
N LYS A 94 -17.70 -5.28 1.01
CA LYS A 94 -18.04 -3.93 1.50
C LYS A 94 -18.55 -3.95 2.93
N ASP A 95 -19.19 -5.04 3.33
CA ASP A 95 -19.92 -5.15 4.61
C ASP A 95 -19.10 -5.88 5.69
N THR A 96 -17.89 -6.32 5.37
CA THR A 96 -17.02 -7.04 6.31
C THR A 96 -15.56 -6.68 6.08
N ARG A 97 -14.77 -6.81 7.15
CA ARG A 97 -13.31 -6.75 7.06
C ARG A 97 -12.76 -8.02 6.42
N PHE A 98 -11.59 -7.94 5.82
CA PHE A 98 -10.97 -9.05 5.10
C PHE A 98 -9.45 -9.05 5.24
N LEU A 99 -8.84 -10.23 5.11
CA LEU A 99 -7.41 -10.36 4.90
C LEU A 99 -7.13 -10.25 3.40
N LEU A 100 -6.47 -9.17 2.98
CA LEU A 100 -5.97 -9.03 1.62
C LEU A 100 -4.61 -9.69 1.51
N VAL A 101 -4.47 -10.58 0.54
CA VAL A 101 -3.21 -11.31 0.27
C VAL A 101 -2.78 -10.99 -1.15
N CYS A 102 -1.54 -10.54 -1.32
CA CYS A 102 -0.98 -10.16 -2.63
C CYS A 102 0.48 -10.60 -2.73
N ASN A 103 0.98 -10.91 -3.93
CA ASN A 103 2.42 -11.09 -4.18
C ASN A 103 3.18 -9.77 -4.01
N HIS A 104 4.48 -9.83 -3.78
CA HIS A 104 5.31 -8.66 -3.46
C HIS A 104 6.51 -8.52 -4.39
N GLN A 105 6.39 -7.67 -5.41
CA GLN A 105 7.45 -7.41 -6.38
C GLN A 105 8.31 -6.20 -6.01
N PHE A 106 7.71 -5.16 -5.39
CA PHE A 106 8.42 -3.90 -5.19
C PHE A 106 7.89 -3.08 -4.00
N VAL A 107 8.72 -2.18 -3.49
CA VAL A 107 8.40 -1.28 -2.37
C VAL A 107 7.16 -0.38 -2.62
N ALA A 108 6.74 -0.21 -3.87
CA ALA A 108 5.55 0.56 -4.22
C ALA A 108 4.22 -0.22 -4.10
N ASP A 109 4.26 -1.56 -3.97
CA ASP A 109 3.06 -2.39 -3.94
C ASP A 109 2.08 -2.01 -2.81
N PRO A 110 2.54 -1.74 -1.57
CA PRO A 110 1.64 -1.30 -0.50
C PRO A 110 0.90 -0.01 -0.85
N ALA A 111 1.58 0.95 -1.50
CA ALA A 111 0.97 2.21 -1.92
C ALA A 111 -0.11 2.00 -2.99
N ILE A 112 0.12 1.08 -3.93
CA ILE A 112 -0.87 0.70 -4.95
C ILE A 112 -2.10 0.09 -4.29
N LEU A 113 -1.93 -0.86 -3.36
CA LEU A 113 -3.03 -1.48 -2.64
C LEU A 113 -3.80 -0.44 -1.81
N LEU A 114 -3.13 0.45 -1.08
CA LEU A 114 -3.78 1.53 -0.32
C LEU A 114 -4.62 2.44 -1.22
N HIS A 115 -4.14 2.75 -2.43
CA HIS A 115 -4.86 3.61 -3.36
C HIS A 115 -6.16 2.98 -3.87
N PHE A 116 -6.12 1.70 -4.25
CA PHE A 116 -7.28 1.02 -4.84
C PHE A 116 -8.25 0.44 -3.82
N PHE A 117 -7.78 0.15 -2.60
CA PHE A 117 -8.61 -0.33 -1.49
C PHE A 117 -8.81 0.76 -0.40
N LYS A 118 -8.78 2.03 -0.78
CA LYS A 118 -8.85 3.18 0.15
C LYS A 118 -10.08 3.15 1.08
N ASP A 119 -11.20 2.62 0.59
CA ASP A 119 -12.47 2.54 1.33
C ASP A 119 -12.49 1.36 2.32
N SER A 120 -11.53 0.44 2.23
CA SER A 120 -11.42 -0.73 3.09
C SER A 120 -10.58 -0.52 4.36
N GLN A 121 -10.03 0.68 4.56
CA GLN A 121 -9.17 1.02 5.70
C GLN A 121 -8.06 -0.02 5.90
N LEU A 122 -7.25 -0.30 4.86
CA LEU A 122 -6.18 -1.29 4.93
C LEU A 122 -5.10 -0.89 5.94
N ALA A 123 -4.76 -1.83 6.82
CA ALA A 123 -3.53 -1.85 7.60
C ALA A 123 -2.61 -2.95 7.06
N PHE A 124 -1.30 -2.82 7.26
CA PHE A 124 -0.33 -3.81 6.77
C PHE A 124 0.38 -4.52 7.90
N ILE A 125 0.70 -5.79 7.67
CA ILE A 125 1.78 -6.45 8.40
C ILE A 125 3.08 -6.16 7.63
N SER A 126 4.00 -5.45 8.27
CA SER A 126 5.25 -4.98 7.68
C SER A 126 6.44 -5.46 8.49
N LYS A 127 7.65 -5.37 7.95
CA LYS A 127 8.86 -5.66 8.72
C LYS A 127 9.16 -4.55 9.73
N LYS A 128 9.85 -4.88 10.83
CA LYS A 128 10.13 -3.96 11.95
C LYS A 128 10.85 -2.69 11.54
N GLU A 129 11.78 -2.77 10.58
CA GLU A 129 12.58 -1.65 10.12
C GLU A 129 11.75 -0.55 9.44
N ASN A 130 10.59 -0.90 8.92
CA ASN A 130 9.70 0.08 8.28
C ASN A 130 9.07 1.05 9.30
N ARG A 131 9.07 0.70 10.60
CA ARG A 131 8.65 1.59 11.68
C ARG A 131 9.49 2.86 11.73
N ASP A 132 10.80 2.73 11.46
CA ASP A 132 11.77 3.81 11.57
C ASP A 132 11.92 4.61 10.27
N MET A 133 11.17 4.24 9.21
CA MET A 133 11.15 4.98 7.96
C MET A 133 10.58 6.38 8.16
N PHE A 134 11.39 7.38 7.76
CA PHE A 134 10.98 8.78 7.77
C PHE A 134 9.63 8.97 7.06
N VAL A 135 8.69 9.67 7.65
CA VAL A 135 7.31 9.89 7.18
C VAL A 135 6.46 8.61 7.13
N VAL A 136 6.94 7.52 6.52
CA VAL A 136 6.16 6.29 6.29
C VAL A 136 5.83 5.59 7.61
N GLY A 137 6.82 5.41 8.49
CA GLY A 137 6.64 4.75 9.78
C GLY A 137 5.55 5.40 10.66
N PRO A 138 5.62 6.72 10.89
CA PRO A 138 4.56 7.45 11.61
C PRO A 138 3.16 7.31 11.00
N LEU A 139 3.04 7.41 9.67
CA LEU A 139 1.75 7.23 9.00
C LEU A 139 1.24 5.79 9.13
N MET A 140 2.11 4.79 8.95
CA MET A 140 1.78 3.39 9.16
C MET A 140 1.26 3.13 10.58
N HIS A 141 1.92 3.71 11.59
CA HIS A 141 1.51 3.59 12.98
C HIS A 141 0.08 4.11 13.18
N LYS A 142 -0.25 5.28 12.65
CA LYS A 142 -1.59 5.89 12.71
C LYS A 142 -2.67 5.13 11.96
N MET A 143 -2.27 4.33 10.96
CA MET A 143 -3.16 3.46 10.17
C MET A 143 -3.24 2.02 10.70
N LEU A 144 -2.88 1.76 11.96
CA LEU A 144 -2.91 0.43 12.60
C LEU A 144 -2.00 -0.62 11.97
N CYS A 145 -1.02 -0.23 11.15
CA CYS A 145 -0.07 -1.19 10.60
C CYS A 145 0.75 -1.85 11.73
N GLN A 146 0.98 -3.15 11.61
CA GLN A 146 1.72 -3.92 12.60
C GLN A 146 3.12 -4.25 12.07
N CYS A 147 4.14 -3.95 12.88
CA CYS A 147 5.52 -4.24 12.53
C CYS A 147 5.94 -5.58 13.14
N LEU A 148 6.40 -6.48 12.28
CA LEU A 148 6.76 -7.85 12.60
C LEU A 148 8.29 -8.01 12.63
N ASP A 149 8.82 -8.47 13.74
CA ASP A 149 10.17 -9.04 13.80
C ASP A 149 10.09 -10.51 13.41
N ARG A 150 10.78 -10.89 12.35
CA ARG A 150 10.73 -12.25 11.80
C ARG A 150 11.66 -13.23 12.53
N GLU A 151 12.56 -12.69 13.34
CA GLU A 151 13.52 -13.46 14.13
C GLU A 151 13.01 -13.69 15.57
N ASP A 152 11.88 -13.06 15.94
CA ASP A 152 11.25 -13.19 17.26
C ASP A 152 9.86 -13.82 17.13
N ASP A 153 9.77 -15.14 17.30
CA ASP A 153 8.51 -15.90 17.25
C ASP A 153 7.48 -15.42 18.28
N ARG A 154 7.93 -14.93 19.43
CA ARG A 154 7.05 -14.41 20.48
C ARG A 154 6.39 -13.11 20.04
N GLN A 155 7.16 -12.20 19.48
CA GLN A 155 6.67 -10.95 18.92
C GLN A 155 5.77 -11.21 17.70
N ALA A 156 6.13 -12.17 16.85
CA ALA A 156 5.32 -12.60 15.72
C ALA A 156 3.92 -13.07 16.17
N LEU A 157 3.85 -13.87 17.23
CA LEU A 157 2.58 -14.30 17.79
C LEU A 157 1.74 -13.12 18.34
N GLN A 158 2.38 -12.16 19.01
CA GLN A 158 1.68 -10.96 19.51
C GLN A 158 1.10 -10.13 18.37
N VAL A 159 1.83 -9.96 17.27
CA VAL A 159 1.35 -9.28 16.05
C VAL A 159 0.12 -10.00 15.47
N ILE A 160 0.16 -11.33 15.36
CA ILE A 160 -0.98 -12.13 14.89
C ILE A 160 -2.21 -11.91 15.80
N LEU A 161 -2.03 -11.97 17.12
CA LEU A 161 -3.11 -11.75 18.08
C LEU A 161 -3.69 -10.33 18.00
N LYS A 162 -2.83 -9.33 17.80
CA LYS A 162 -3.24 -7.94 17.61
C LYS A 162 -4.04 -7.76 16.32
N CYS A 163 -3.61 -8.39 15.24
CA CYS A 163 -4.35 -8.39 13.95
C CYS A 163 -5.75 -9.04 14.11
N ILE A 164 -5.84 -10.15 14.84
CA ILE A 164 -7.13 -10.80 15.12
C ILE A 164 -8.05 -9.86 15.93
N ARG A 165 -7.50 -9.10 16.89
CA ARG A 165 -8.27 -8.10 17.66
C ARG A 165 -8.76 -6.97 16.78
N ILE A 166 -7.89 -6.42 15.89
CA ILE A 166 -8.26 -5.37 14.91
C ILE A 166 -9.47 -5.81 14.08
N PHE A 167 -9.50 -7.07 13.62
CA PHE A 167 -10.65 -7.62 12.90
C PHE A 167 -11.90 -7.75 13.76
N LYS A 168 -11.78 -8.33 14.97
CA LYS A 168 -12.91 -8.53 15.88
C LYS A 168 -13.56 -7.21 16.31
N ASP A 169 -12.76 -6.18 16.48
CA ASP A 169 -13.21 -4.83 16.82
C ASP A 169 -13.66 -4.03 15.57
N ASN A 170 -13.69 -4.65 14.39
CA ASN A 170 -14.07 -4.05 13.10
C ASN A 170 -13.30 -2.77 12.75
N LYS A 171 -12.03 -2.64 13.16
CA LYS A 171 -11.25 -1.40 13.04
C LYS A 171 -10.64 -1.21 11.65
N ALA A 172 -10.07 -2.26 11.05
CA ALA A 172 -9.43 -2.21 9.75
C ALA A 172 -9.44 -3.57 9.05
N SER A 173 -9.35 -3.58 7.72
CA SER A 173 -8.91 -4.75 6.95
C SER A 173 -7.38 -4.82 6.98
N ILE A 174 -6.81 -6.02 6.84
CA ILE A 174 -5.37 -6.21 6.93
C ILE A 174 -4.84 -6.76 5.61
N ALA A 175 -3.78 -6.16 5.11
CA ALA A 175 -3.07 -6.63 3.94
C ALA A 175 -1.73 -7.27 4.32
N VAL A 176 -1.40 -8.37 3.65
CA VAL A 176 -0.17 -9.10 3.84
C VAL A 176 0.45 -9.50 2.50
N PHE A 177 1.77 -9.55 2.48
CA PHE A 177 2.54 -10.18 1.43
C PHE A 177 3.06 -11.51 1.99
N PRO A 178 2.45 -12.65 1.62
CA PRO A 178 2.67 -13.93 2.31
C PRO A 178 4.06 -14.51 2.09
N GLU A 179 4.78 -14.06 1.07
CA GLU A 179 6.19 -14.38 0.80
C GLU A 179 7.10 -13.97 1.97
N GLY A 180 6.66 -12.97 2.72
CA GLY A 180 7.37 -12.50 3.89
C GLY A 180 8.57 -11.60 3.60
N SER A 181 8.97 -11.38 2.35
CA SER A 181 10.05 -10.49 1.92
C SER A 181 9.69 -9.82 0.61
N THR A 182 10.30 -8.68 0.32
CA THR A 182 10.37 -8.16 -1.03
C THR A 182 11.52 -8.89 -1.71
N ASN A 183 11.18 -9.76 -2.65
CA ASN A 183 12.19 -10.42 -3.44
C ASN A 183 12.66 -9.45 -4.53
N HIS A 184 13.96 -9.43 -4.82
CA HIS A 184 14.52 -8.52 -5.82
C HIS A 184 14.36 -9.06 -7.26
N ASP A 185 13.33 -9.89 -7.47
CA ASP A 185 12.93 -10.49 -8.74
C ASP A 185 11.42 -10.32 -8.95
N ASP A 186 10.90 -10.79 -10.07
CA ASP A 186 9.47 -10.69 -10.39
C ASP A 186 8.72 -12.01 -10.11
N PHE A 187 9.39 -13.00 -9.49
CA PHE A 187 8.83 -14.32 -9.25
C PHE A 187 7.95 -14.38 -8.00
N LEU A 188 6.97 -15.29 -8.04
CA LEU A 188 6.19 -15.67 -6.88
C LEU A 188 7.00 -16.68 -6.05
N HIS A 189 7.30 -16.33 -4.81
CA HIS A 189 8.05 -17.16 -3.87
C HIS A 189 7.14 -17.96 -2.94
N PRO A 190 7.65 -19.04 -2.29
CA PRO A 190 6.88 -19.80 -1.32
C PRO A 190 6.30 -18.93 -0.20
N PHE A 191 5.09 -19.26 0.24
CA PHE A 191 4.38 -18.51 1.26
C PHE A 191 4.72 -18.98 2.67
N ARG A 192 4.63 -18.06 3.62
CA ARG A 192 4.68 -18.34 5.07
C ARG A 192 3.26 -18.60 5.58
N PRO A 193 2.87 -19.85 5.90
CA PRO A 193 1.48 -20.19 6.20
C PRO A 193 0.92 -19.48 7.45
N GLY A 194 1.79 -19.06 8.38
CA GLY A 194 1.38 -18.48 9.66
C GLY A 194 0.44 -17.29 9.57
N VAL A 195 0.53 -16.47 8.52
CA VAL A 195 -0.31 -15.29 8.34
C VAL A 195 -1.78 -15.64 8.09
N PHE A 196 -2.06 -16.80 7.49
CA PHE A 196 -3.44 -17.25 7.22
C PHE A 196 -4.23 -17.61 8.48
N LYS A 197 -3.54 -17.90 9.60
CA LYS A 197 -4.18 -18.07 10.91
C LYS A 197 -4.97 -16.85 11.34
N ILE A 198 -4.59 -15.65 10.86
CA ILE A 198 -5.27 -14.40 11.18
C ILE A 198 -6.71 -14.44 10.66
N ALA A 199 -6.91 -14.69 9.36
CA ALA A 199 -8.24 -14.79 8.76
C ALA A 199 -9.07 -15.92 9.36
N GLN A 200 -8.45 -17.09 9.54
CA GLN A 200 -9.11 -18.25 10.13
C GLN A 200 -9.63 -18.01 11.56
N LYS A 201 -8.80 -17.40 12.42
CA LYS A 201 -9.17 -17.11 13.81
C LYS A 201 -10.10 -15.92 13.95
N ALA A 202 -10.00 -14.93 13.07
CA ALA A 202 -10.89 -13.78 13.04
C ALA A 202 -12.22 -14.10 12.32
N GLN A 203 -12.30 -15.21 11.58
CA GLN A 203 -13.46 -15.60 10.77
C GLN A 203 -13.82 -14.50 9.73
N VAL A 204 -12.80 -14.01 9.01
CA VAL A 204 -12.96 -13.03 7.94
C VAL A 204 -12.58 -13.66 6.59
N PRO A 205 -13.17 -13.19 5.47
CA PRO A 205 -12.80 -13.68 4.14
C PRO A 205 -11.36 -13.28 3.76
N ILE A 206 -10.78 -14.05 2.82
CA ILE A 206 -9.49 -13.74 2.23
C ILE A 206 -9.71 -13.20 0.82
N VAL A 207 -9.20 -11.99 0.55
CA VAL A 207 -9.18 -11.36 -0.78
C VAL A 207 -7.83 -11.64 -1.41
N VAL A 208 -7.82 -12.41 -2.51
CA VAL A 208 -6.61 -12.82 -3.21
C VAL A 208 -6.37 -11.87 -4.39
N CYS A 209 -5.22 -11.19 -4.38
CA CYS A 209 -4.81 -10.25 -5.41
C CYS A 209 -3.46 -10.61 -6.01
N THR A 210 -3.22 -10.16 -7.25
CA THR A 210 -1.89 -10.15 -7.87
C THR A 210 -1.55 -8.75 -8.36
N VAL A 211 -0.25 -8.39 -8.24
CA VAL A 211 0.34 -7.22 -8.90
C VAL A 211 1.41 -7.67 -9.88
N ARG A 212 1.54 -6.93 -11.00
CA ARG A 212 2.55 -7.19 -12.02
C ARG A 212 3.21 -5.90 -12.48
N ASN A 213 4.49 -6.01 -12.78
CA ASN A 213 5.30 -4.96 -13.39
C ASN A 213 5.43 -3.70 -12.52
N THR A 214 5.58 -3.87 -11.21
CA THR A 214 5.75 -2.75 -10.28
C THR A 214 7.21 -2.33 -10.10
N ARG A 215 8.18 -3.24 -10.29
CA ARG A 215 9.63 -2.96 -10.16
C ARG A 215 10.13 -1.75 -10.94
N PRO A 216 9.79 -1.57 -12.23
CA PRO A 216 10.33 -0.47 -13.00
C PRO A 216 9.71 0.90 -12.67
N ILE A 217 8.70 0.99 -11.80
CA ILE A 217 7.96 2.23 -11.52
C ILE A 217 8.88 3.40 -11.17
N VAL A 218 9.77 3.23 -10.18
CA VAL A 218 10.66 4.32 -9.74
C VAL A 218 11.69 4.65 -10.80
N HIS A 219 12.33 3.65 -11.39
CA HIS A 219 13.33 3.84 -12.44
C HIS A 219 12.75 4.56 -13.68
N ASN A 220 11.58 4.14 -14.12
CA ASN A 220 10.89 4.75 -15.25
C ASN A 220 10.38 6.15 -14.88
N GLY A 221 9.80 6.33 -13.71
CA GLY A 221 9.28 7.61 -13.24
C GLY A 221 10.35 8.69 -13.19
N LEU A 222 11.55 8.37 -12.68
CA LEU A 222 12.70 9.29 -12.68
C LEU A 222 13.16 9.67 -14.10
N ARG A 223 12.85 8.86 -15.11
CA ARG A 223 13.12 9.12 -16.54
C ARG A 223 11.91 9.70 -17.27
N LEU A 224 10.87 10.11 -16.55
CA LEU A 224 9.60 10.60 -17.10
C LEU A 224 8.95 9.62 -18.07
N LYS A 225 9.14 8.30 -17.86
CA LYS A 225 8.53 7.23 -18.65
C LYS A 225 7.39 6.60 -17.88
N PRO A 226 6.22 6.39 -18.51
CA PRO A 226 5.12 5.70 -17.85
C PRO A 226 5.43 4.23 -17.66
N THR A 227 4.93 3.67 -16.54
CA THR A 227 4.96 2.24 -16.26
C THR A 227 3.54 1.70 -16.23
N ASN A 228 3.26 0.70 -17.07
CA ASN A 228 1.98 0.00 -17.05
C ASN A 228 2.05 -1.10 -15.99
N VAL A 229 1.19 -1.02 -15.00
CA VAL A 229 1.07 -1.95 -13.88
C VAL A 229 -0.28 -2.64 -13.97
N GLU A 230 -0.35 -3.90 -13.58
CA GLU A 230 -1.63 -4.60 -13.41
C GLU A 230 -1.87 -4.92 -11.94
N LEU A 231 -3.08 -4.67 -11.48
CA LEU A 231 -3.60 -5.11 -10.19
C LEU A 231 -4.89 -5.88 -10.43
N LYS A 232 -4.91 -7.15 -10.03
CA LYS A 232 -6.10 -7.99 -10.18
C LYS A 232 -6.56 -8.49 -8.81
N LEU A 233 -7.87 -8.42 -8.54
CA LEU A 233 -8.52 -9.21 -7.52
C LEU A 233 -9.01 -10.50 -8.19
N LEU A 234 -8.42 -11.62 -7.84
CA LEU A 234 -8.68 -12.91 -8.46
C LEU A 234 -9.92 -13.57 -7.86
N GLU A 235 -9.88 -13.76 -6.54
CA GLU A 235 -10.90 -14.50 -5.81
C GLU A 235 -11.12 -13.91 -4.41
N VAL A 236 -12.33 -14.10 -3.89
CA VAL A 236 -12.66 -13.87 -2.48
C VAL A 236 -13.02 -15.23 -1.87
N ILE A 237 -12.16 -15.73 -0.98
CA ILE A 237 -12.37 -17.00 -0.27
C ILE A 237 -13.24 -16.69 0.96
N PRO A 238 -14.48 -17.25 1.04
CA PRO A 238 -15.39 -16.97 2.16
C PRO A 238 -14.84 -17.45 3.49
N ALA A 239 -15.15 -16.74 4.58
CA ALA A 239 -14.73 -17.10 5.95
C ALA A 239 -15.17 -18.52 6.36
N GLU A 240 -16.37 -18.92 5.94
CA GLU A 240 -16.95 -20.24 6.23
C GLU A 240 -16.10 -21.37 5.68
N SER A 241 -15.48 -21.18 4.52
CA SER A 241 -14.63 -22.18 3.85
C SER A 241 -13.28 -22.39 4.56
N LEU A 242 -12.93 -21.51 5.51
CA LEU A 242 -11.68 -21.62 6.27
C LEU A 242 -11.82 -22.52 7.52
N LYS A 243 -13.05 -22.88 7.89
CA LYS A 243 -13.31 -23.70 9.08
C LYS A 243 -12.76 -25.12 8.92
N GLY A 244 -12.09 -25.61 9.94
CA GLY A 244 -11.54 -26.98 9.99
C GLY A 244 -10.30 -27.21 9.11
N ARG A 245 -9.85 -26.23 8.34
CA ARG A 245 -8.64 -26.33 7.51
C ARG A 245 -7.40 -25.92 8.29
N THR A 246 -6.24 -26.37 7.85
CA THR A 246 -4.96 -25.89 8.38
C THR A 246 -4.53 -24.60 7.69
N ALA A 247 -3.65 -23.84 8.31
CA ALA A 247 -3.07 -22.65 7.67
C ALA A 247 -2.22 -23.00 6.43
N VAL A 248 -1.69 -24.24 6.39
CA VAL A 248 -0.93 -24.76 5.24
C VAL A 248 -1.87 -24.98 4.08
N ASP A 249 -3.01 -25.69 4.26
CA ASP A 249 -3.98 -25.94 3.17
C ASP A 249 -4.52 -24.62 2.57
N ILE A 250 -4.76 -23.60 3.43
CA ILE A 250 -5.21 -22.29 2.97
C ILE A 250 -4.10 -21.59 2.17
N SER A 251 -2.87 -21.67 2.66
CA SER A 251 -1.69 -21.09 2.00
C SER A 251 -1.49 -21.70 0.61
N GLU A 252 -1.57 -23.02 0.49
CA GLU A 252 -1.44 -23.75 -0.78
C GLU A 252 -2.52 -23.38 -1.78
N GLN A 253 -3.78 -23.26 -1.32
CA GLN A 253 -4.87 -22.80 -2.18
C GLN A 253 -4.61 -21.39 -2.70
N VAL A 254 -4.26 -20.44 -1.82
CA VAL A 254 -4.00 -19.05 -2.21
C VAL A 254 -2.80 -18.96 -3.15
N TYR A 255 -1.73 -19.72 -2.86
CA TYR A 255 -0.56 -19.80 -3.74
C TYR A 255 -0.94 -20.29 -5.14
N LYS A 256 -1.73 -21.36 -5.22
CA LYS A 256 -2.20 -21.91 -6.50
C LYS A 256 -3.02 -20.90 -7.30
N ILE A 257 -3.95 -20.20 -6.66
CA ILE A 257 -4.77 -19.15 -7.32
C ILE A 257 -3.87 -18.07 -7.91
N MET A 258 -2.85 -17.61 -7.18
CA MET A 258 -1.91 -16.60 -7.69
C MET A 258 -1.00 -17.15 -8.78
N ALA A 259 -0.49 -18.38 -8.62
CA ALA A 259 0.38 -19.03 -9.58
C ALA A 259 -0.34 -19.27 -10.92
N ASP A 260 -1.60 -19.68 -10.89
CA ASP A 260 -2.43 -19.88 -12.08
C ASP A 260 -2.65 -18.56 -12.85
N ASP A 261 -2.82 -17.42 -12.16
CA ASP A 261 -2.90 -16.09 -12.80
C ASP A 261 -1.53 -15.65 -13.34
N LEU A 262 -0.48 -15.74 -12.52
CA LEU A 262 0.85 -15.24 -12.88
C LEU A 262 1.51 -16.04 -14.00
N GLY A 263 1.22 -17.34 -14.08
CA GLY A 263 1.77 -18.26 -15.06
C GLY A 263 3.13 -18.85 -14.64
N PRO A 264 3.54 -19.96 -15.29
CA PRO A 264 4.70 -20.76 -14.88
C PRO A 264 6.03 -20.01 -14.96
N ASP A 265 6.12 -19.01 -15.85
CA ASP A 265 7.33 -18.20 -16.04
C ASP A 265 7.57 -17.21 -14.89
N MET A 266 6.57 -17.00 -14.04
CA MET A 266 6.62 -16.07 -12.91
C MET A 266 6.72 -16.79 -11.56
N ILE A 267 7.05 -18.06 -11.54
CA ILE A 267 7.21 -18.86 -10.32
C ILE A 267 8.68 -19.06 -10.05
N ALA A 268 9.12 -18.77 -8.82
CA ALA A 268 10.50 -19.03 -8.40
C ALA A 268 10.81 -20.52 -8.50
N LYS A 269 11.94 -20.86 -9.15
CA LYS A 269 12.43 -22.23 -9.16
C LYS A 269 12.97 -22.55 -7.77
N GLU A 270 12.59 -23.70 -7.22
CA GLU A 270 13.21 -24.19 -5.99
C GLU A 270 14.71 -24.35 -6.24
N GLU A 271 15.52 -23.59 -5.48
CA GLU A 271 16.95 -23.86 -5.41
C GLU A 271 17.11 -25.24 -4.74
N LYS A 272 17.68 -26.19 -5.50
CA LYS A 272 17.97 -27.56 -5.04
C LYS A 272 19.15 -27.58 -4.09
#